data_bef72ea8e2e1be1412c335f7b623e36d
#
_entry.id   bef72ea8e2e1be1412c335f7b623e36d
#
_cell.length_a   1.000
_cell.length_b   1.000
_cell.length_c   1.000
_cell.angle_alpha   90.00
_cell.angle_beta   90.00
_cell.angle_gamma   90.00
#
_symmetry.space_group_name_H-M   'P 1'
#
loop_
_entity.id
_entity.type
_entity.pdbx_description
1 polymer ?
#
loop_
_entity_poly.entity_id
_entity_poly.type
_entity_poly.pdbx_seq_one_letter_code
_entity_poly.pdbx_strand_id
1 'polypeptide(L)'
;NACPDKTITIVTKTQSDETNTKYAQGGIAAVMDFDKDSFNKHIEDTLIAGDGLCNKEIVEIVVKEGVERIQEIIEWGAKFDKDKEGGFSLGREGGHSEFRILHHKDVTGKEMERALLEAISRRPNIQMLSHCFVLDIITQHHVGFLVTKSTPDIECYGVYVLNLNTQKIEKISSALTLLATGGNGQVYRTTTNPAIATGDGVAMVYRAKGRIENMEFIQFHPTALYEPGVRGHSFLITEAVRGDGGILRNHEGDAFMVRYDERKDLAPRDIVARAIDNEMKINGTEHVYLDCRHFSKEKFIEHFPNIYEKCLSIGIDIQQHMIPVAPAAHYSCGGIKTDEWGRTSIKNLYAAGECASTGLHGANRLASNSLLEAMVFAHRAYQQSVVAIAEATQTTSSSISNYLKVGLDEIPNWKSEGTNVPKEMILITQSVKELKLLMSDYVGIVRNNERLYRAMKRIDLLYEETEALYEKTSVSPQLCELRNMITVAYLIVKCADFRQESRGLHFNTDYPKRSEMIQNIVL
;
A
#
# COMPACT_ATOMS: atom_id res chain seq x y z
N ASN A 1 -13.51 -10.33 -20.02
CA ASN A 1 -14.80 -10.72 -20.63
C ASN A 1 -15.38 -9.62 -21.56
N ALA A 2 -15.28 -8.34 -21.18
CA ALA A 2 -15.86 -7.25 -21.97
C ALA A 2 -15.07 -6.91 -23.25
N CYS A 3 -13.77 -7.19 -23.27
CA CYS A 3 -12.90 -6.94 -24.42
C CYS A 3 -12.10 -8.21 -24.78
N PRO A 4 -12.75 -9.29 -25.25
CA PRO A 4 -12.07 -10.56 -25.52
C PRO A 4 -11.09 -10.46 -26.71
N ASP A 5 -11.23 -9.46 -27.56
CA ASP A 5 -10.37 -9.13 -28.70
C ASP A 5 -9.12 -8.33 -28.32
N LYS A 6 -9.01 -7.88 -27.07
CA LYS A 6 -7.85 -7.12 -26.56
C LYS A 6 -6.94 -8.00 -25.73
N THR A 7 -5.64 -7.85 -25.93
CA THR A 7 -4.62 -8.51 -25.11
C THR A 7 -4.38 -7.69 -23.84
N ILE A 8 -4.37 -8.37 -22.70
CA ILE A 8 -4.03 -7.79 -21.39
C ILE A 8 -2.71 -8.41 -20.94
N THR A 9 -1.71 -7.58 -20.67
CA THR A 9 -0.42 -8.04 -20.15
C THR A 9 -0.29 -7.59 -18.71
N ILE A 10 -0.18 -8.54 -17.79
CA ILE A 10 0.09 -8.32 -16.38
C ILE A 10 1.60 -8.51 -16.16
N VAL A 11 2.25 -7.49 -15.60
CA VAL A 11 3.69 -7.52 -15.33
C VAL A 11 3.92 -7.53 -13.82
N THR A 12 4.68 -8.49 -13.32
CA THR A 12 5.06 -8.57 -11.90
C THR A 12 6.56 -8.83 -11.74
N LYS A 13 7.20 -8.12 -10.78
CA LYS A 13 8.66 -8.19 -10.60
C LYS A 13 9.18 -9.49 -9.98
N THR A 14 8.28 -10.28 -9.38
CA THR A 14 8.61 -11.59 -8.79
C THR A 14 7.63 -12.66 -9.30
N GLN A 15 7.33 -13.64 -8.48
CA GLN A 15 6.28 -14.62 -8.76
C GLN A 15 4.90 -13.95 -8.73
N SER A 16 3.93 -14.54 -9.43
CA SER A 16 2.59 -13.98 -9.57
C SER A 16 1.79 -13.90 -8.27
N ASP A 17 2.12 -14.73 -7.30
CA ASP A 17 1.48 -14.83 -5.99
C ASP A 17 2.26 -14.10 -4.87
N GLU A 18 3.29 -13.33 -5.17
CA GLU A 18 4.01 -12.52 -4.18
C GLU A 18 3.47 -11.10 -4.20
N THR A 19 2.52 -10.80 -3.33
CA THR A 19 1.80 -9.53 -3.27
C THR A 19 1.52 -9.09 -1.84
N ASN A 20 1.23 -7.81 -1.62
CA ASN A 20 0.72 -7.34 -0.32
C ASN A 20 -0.60 -8.02 0.05
N THR A 21 -1.44 -8.33 -0.94
CA THR A 21 -2.72 -9.02 -0.75
C THR A 21 -2.55 -10.38 -0.10
N LYS A 22 -1.57 -11.17 -0.54
CA LYS A 22 -1.26 -12.51 0.04
C LYS A 22 -1.07 -12.48 1.57
N TYR A 23 -0.49 -11.40 2.07
CA TYR A 23 -0.16 -11.24 3.49
C TYR A 23 -1.26 -10.52 4.30
N ALA A 24 -2.37 -10.16 3.67
CA ALA A 24 -3.51 -9.57 4.37
C ALA A 24 -4.24 -10.63 5.21
N GLN A 25 -4.01 -10.59 6.54
CA GLN A 25 -4.56 -11.55 7.49
C GLN A 25 -6.00 -11.22 7.90
N GLY A 26 -6.34 -9.92 8.00
CA GLY A 26 -7.64 -9.45 8.42
C GLY A 26 -8.76 -9.86 7.46
N GLY A 27 -9.62 -8.93 7.12
CA GLY A 27 -10.73 -9.23 6.22
C GLY A 27 -10.98 -8.13 5.22
N ILE A 28 -12.17 -8.15 4.66
CA ILE A 28 -12.70 -7.12 3.80
C ILE A 28 -14.00 -6.58 4.42
N ALA A 29 -14.06 -5.25 4.59
CA ALA A 29 -15.21 -4.60 5.20
C ALA A 29 -16.32 -4.42 4.16
N ALA A 30 -17.51 -4.98 4.41
CA ALA A 30 -18.69 -4.71 3.59
C ALA A 30 -19.99 -4.97 4.36
N VAL A 31 -21.04 -4.23 4.02
CA VAL A 31 -22.37 -4.40 4.60
C VAL A 31 -23.04 -5.62 3.96
N MET A 32 -23.00 -6.75 4.66
CA MET A 32 -23.61 -8.01 4.20
C MET A 32 -24.88 -8.38 4.98
N ASP A 33 -25.11 -7.78 6.14
CA ASP A 33 -26.28 -7.99 7.01
C ASP A 33 -26.99 -6.64 7.21
N PHE A 34 -27.98 -6.34 6.37
CA PHE A 34 -28.70 -5.07 6.39
C PHE A 34 -29.69 -4.94 7.57
N ASP A 35 -29.96 -6.02 8.31
CA ASP A 35 -30.79 -5.97 9.51
C ASP A 35 -30.03 -5.35 10.69
N LYS A 36 -28.71 -5.53 10.74
CA LYS A 36 -27.84 -5.06 11.84
C LYS A 36 -26.95 -3.89 11.43
N ASP A 37 -26.57 -3.81 10.15
CA ASP A 37 -25.63 -2.81 9.62
C ASP A 37 -26.26 -2.00 8.48
N SER A 38 -25.59 -0.90 8.08
CA SER A 38 -26.01 -0.07 6.95
C SER A 38 -24.84 0.61 6.27
N PHE A 39 -25.02 0.99 5.01
CA PHE A 39 -24.02 1.81 4.30
C PHE A 39 -23.68 3.10 5.07
N ASN A 40 -24.67 3.76 5.67
CA ASN A 40 -24.44 4.99 6.42
C ASN A 40 -23.50 4.78 7.62
N LYS A 41 -23.66 3.69 8.37
CA LYS A 41 -22.75 3.35 9.48
C LYS A 41 -21.34 3.10 8.98
N HIS A 42 -21.15 2.35 7.87
CA HIS A 42 -19.83 2.09 7.32
C HIS A 42 -19.19 3.38 6.76
N ILE A 43 -19.97 4.25 6.10
CA ILE A 43 -19.52 5.56 5.61
C ILE A 43 -19.06 6.41 6.80
N GLU A 44 -19.86 6.51 7.87
CA GLU A 44 -19.52 7.30 9.05
C GLU A 44 -18.24 6.80 9.73
N ASP A 45 -18.13 5.49 9.96
CA ASP A 45 -16.90 4.88 10.52
C ASP A 45 -15.67 5.23 9.69
N THR A 46 -15.79 5.20 8.35
CA THR A 46 -14.70 5.53 7.43
C THR A 46 -14.33 7.02 7.50
N LEU A 47 -15.32 7.92 7.53
CA LEU A 47 -15.10 9.36 7.63
C LEU A 47 -14.46 9.74 8.97
N ILE A 48 -14.89 9.12 10.07
CA ILE A 48 -14.31 9.32 11.41
C ILE A 48 -12.84 8.88 11.41
N ALA A 49 -12.55 7.69 10.87
CA ALA A 49 -11.18 7.18 10.81
C ALA A 49 -10.26 8.10 9.99
N GLY A 50 -10.73 8.61 8.85
CA GLY A 50 -9.97 9.46 7.94
C GLY A 50 -9.74 10.90 8.42
N ASP A 51 -10.24 11.24 9.61
CA ASP A 51 -9.94 12.48 10.35
C ASP A 51 -10.13 13.77 9.53
N GLY A 52 -11.24 13.82 8.77
CA GLY A 52 -11.69 14.98 8.00
C GLY A 52 -11.04 15.13 6.60
N LEU A 53 -10.12 14.26 6.19
CA LEU A 53 -9.48 14.32 4.88
C LEU A 53 -10.04 13.31 3.86
N CYS A 54 -11.03 12.49 4.22
CA CYS A 54 -11.72 11.66 3.25
C CYS A 54 -12.52 12.50 2.25
N ASN A 55 -12.53 12.07 1.01
CA ASN A 55 -13.53 12.53 0.04
C ASN A 55 -14.82 11.72 0.26
N LYS A 56 -15.87 12.38 0.75
CA LYS A 56 -17.15 11.73 1.10
C LYS A 56 -17.77 10.99 -0.09
N GLU A 57 -17.71 11.55 -1.29
CA GLU A 57 -18.27 10.93 -2.50
C GLU A 57 -17.54 9.63 -2.81
N ILE A 58 -16.22 9.61 -2.67
CA ILE A 58 -15.41 8.39 -2.84
C ILE A 58 -15.75 7.34 -1.78
N VAL A 59 -15.91 7.77 -0.52
CA VAL A 59 -16.31 6.85 0.56
C VAL A 59 -17.66 6.21 0.23
N GLU A 60 -18.64 7.00 -0.22
CA GLU A 60 -19.96 6.49 -0.61
C GLU A 60 -19.88 5.51 -1.79
N ILE A 61 -19.06 5.81 -2.81
CA ILE A 61 -18.82 4.93 -3.95
C ILE A 61 -18.28 3.58 -3.47
N VAL A 62 -17.19 3.60 -2.71
CA VAL A 62 -16.50 2.36 -2.30
C VAL A 62 -17.40 1.50 -1.42
N VAL A 63 -18.09 2.09 -0.45
CA VAL A 63 -18.97 1.36 0.46
C VAL A 63 -20.17 0.74 -0.27
N LYS A 64 -20.78 1.48 -1.20
CA LYS A 64 -21.97 1.00 -1.91
C LYS A 64 -21.64 -0.03 -2.99
N GLU A 65 -20.63 0.24 -3.82
CA GLU A 65 -20.24 -0.67 -4.91
C GLU A 65 -19.48 -1.91 -4.41
N GLY A 66 -18.89 -1.84 -3.22
CA GLY A 66 -18.08 -2.90 -2.64
C GLY A 66 -18.81 -4.22 -2.46
N VAL A 67 -20.11 -4.19 -2.14
CA VAL A 67 -20.93 -5.40 -1.96
C VAL A 67 -21.01 -6.22 -3.25
N GLU A 68 -21.23 -5.56 -4.39
CA GLU A 68 -21.25 -6.24 -5.69
C GLU A 68 -19.88 -6.82 -6.05
N ARG A 69 -18.81 -6.12 -5.73
CA ARG A 69 -17.42 -6.61 -6.00
C ARG A 69 -17.09 -7.84 -5.17
N ILE A 70 -17.59 -7.92 -3.94
CA ILE A 70 -17.45 -9.12 -3.11
C ILE A 70 -18.25 -10.28 -3.69
N GLN A 71 -19.46 -10.05 -4.19
CA GLN A 71 -20.24 -11.08 -4.85
C GLN A 71 -19.52 -11.63 -6.08
N GLU A 72 -18.94 -10.77 -6.91
CA GLU A 72 -18.15 -11.19 -8.08
C GLU A 72 -16.95 -12.07 -7.71
N ILE A 73 -16.20 -11.71 -6.66
CA ILE A 73 -15.04 -12.53 -6.27
C ILE A 73 -15.46 -13.89 -5.69
N ILE A 74 -16.62 -13.96 -5.03
CA ILE A 74 -17.24 -15.22 -4.59
C ILE A 74 -17.64 -16.08 -5.80
N GLU A 75 -18.24 -15.47 -6.82
CA GLU A 75 -18.58 -16.16 -8.08
C GLU A 75 -17.33 -16.67 -8.80
N TRP A 76 -16.20 -15.98 -8.68
CA TRP A 76 -14.90 -16.41 -9.20
C TRP A 76 -14.22 -17.48 -8.34
N GLY A 77 -14.83 -17.86 -7.21
CA GLY A 77 -14.43 -19.00 -6.40
C GLY A 77 -13.72 -18.66 -5.10
N ALA A 78 -13.75 -17.40 -4.64
CA ALA A 78 -13.26 -17.04 -3.31
C ALA A 78 -14.21 -17.57 -2.22
N LYS A 79 -13.63 -18.05 -1.12
CA LYS A 79 -14.37 -18.65 -0.01
C LYS A 79 -14.19 -17.79 1.23
N PHE A 80 -15.31 -17.44 1.85
CA PHE A 80 -15.34 -16.78 3.15
C PHE A 80 -15.95 -17.70 4.20
N ASP A 81 -15.58 -17.51 5.46
CA ASP A 81 -16.05 -18.32 6.57
C ASP A 81 -17.56 -18.15 6.77
N LYS A 82 -18.20 -19.24 7.15
CA LYS A 82 -19.64 -19.32 7.36
C LYS A 82 -19.95 -19.53 8.83
N ASP A 83 -21.06 -18.97 9.27
CA ASP A 83 -21.64 -19.26 10.58
C ASP A 83 -22.37 -20.62 10.59
N LYS A 84 -22.92 -20.98 11.75
CA LYS A 84 -23.65 -22.26 11.93
C LYS A 84 -24.98 -22.34 11.18
N GLU A 85 -25.50 -21.19 10.74
CA GLU A 85 -26.77 -21.06 10.01
C GLU A 85 -26.54 -21.00 8.49
N GLY A 86 -25.27 -20.99 8.05
CA GLY A 86 -24.87 -20.93 6.63
C GLY A 86 -24.71 -19.51 6.09
N GLY A 87 -24.91 -18.48 6.91
CA GLY A 87 -24.59 -17.09 6.63
C GLY A 87 -23.08 -16.83 6.66
N PHE A 88 -22.65 -15.59 6.40
CA PHE A 88 -21.25 -15.22 6.58
C PHE A 88 -20.91 -15.01 8.05
N SER A 89 -19.80 -15.60 8.50
CA SER A 89 -19.21 -15.27 9.79
C SER A 89 -18.54 -13.90 9.68
N LEU A 90 -19.13 -12.89 10.30
CA LEU A 90 -18.63 -11.52 10.22
C LEU A 90 -17.83 -11.15 11.47
N GLY A 91 -16.60 -10.67 11.25
CA GLY A 91 -15.75 -10.12 12.29
C GLY A 91 -15.98 -8.63 12.54
N ARG A 92 -15.35 -8.11 13.61
CA ARG A 92 -15.29 -6.69 13.92
C ARG A 92 -13.86 -6.28 14.23
N GLU A 93 -13.40 -5.19 13.64
CA GLU A 93 -12.07 -4.61 13.90
C GLU A 93 -12.20 -3.20 14.49
N GLY A 94 -11.10 -2.66 15.01
CA GLY A 94 -11.07 -1.33 15.63
C GLY A 94 -11.54 -0.22 14.68
N GLY A 95 -12.36 0.70 15.19
CA GLY A 95 -12.96 1.79 14.42
C GLY A 95 -14.28 1.42 13.74
N HIS A 96 -14.65 0.14 13.64
CA HIS A 96 -15.96 -0.26 13.12
C HIS A 96 -17.04 -0.26 14.21
N SER A 97 -18.20 0.32 13.91
CA SER A 97 -19.37 0.30 14.80
C SER A 97 -20.08 -1.04 14.80
N GLU A 98 -20.00 -1.80 13.68
CA GLU A 98 -20.73 -3.06 13.48
C GLU A 98 -19.82 -4.20 13.01
N PHE A 99 -20.35 -5.43 13.08
CA PHE A 99 -19.72 -6.62 12.54
C PHE A 99 -19.95 -6.68 11.03
N ARG A 100 -18.92 -6.35 10.23
CA ARG A 100 -19.00 -6.31 8.76
C ARG A 100 -17.77 -6.86 8.05
N ILE A 101 -16.83 -7.45 8.77
CA ILE A 101 -15.59 -7.93 8.18
C ILE A 101 -15.76 -9.36 7.72
N LEU A 102 -15.83 -9.58 6.40
CA LEU A 102 -15.72 -10.91 5.81
C LEU A 102 -14.28 -11.39 5.92
N HIS A 103 -14.09 -12.64 6.29
CA HIS A 103 -12.76 -13.21 6.46
C HIS A 103 -12.71 -14.68 6.04
N HIS A 104 -11.52 -15.17 5.76
CA HIS A 104 -11.19 -16.58 5.62
C HIS A 104 -10.10 -16.90 6.62
N LYS A 105 -10.51 -17.29 7.84
CA LYS A 105 -9.59 -17.43 8.99
C LYS A 105 -8.72 -16.16 9.13
N ASP A 106 -7.39 -16.34 9.22
CA ASP A 106 -6.38 -15.29 9.25
C ASP A 106 -5.55 -15.22 7.96
N VAL A 107 -6.15 -15.58 6.80
CA VAL A 107 -5.51 -15.59 5.47
C VAL A 107 -6.44 -15.10 4.35
N THR A 108 -7.28 -14.13 4.64
CA THR A 108 -8.32 -13.64 3.72
C THR A 108 -7.73 -13.20 2.38
N GLY A 109 -6.65 -12.42 2.40
CA GLY A 109 -6.02 -11.93 1.19
C GLY A 109 -5.45 -13.05 0.32
N LYS A 110 -4.85 -14.08 0.92
CA LYS A 110 -4.34 -15.25 0.21
C LYS A 110 -5.45 -16.02 -0.52
N GLU A 111 -6.61 -16.15 0.09
CA GLU A 111 -7.76 -16.81 -0.53
C GLU A 111 -8.32 -15.99 -1.71
N MET A 112 -8.44 -14.67 -1.54
CA MET A 112 -8.86 -13.78 -2.63
C MET A 112 -7.90 -13.84 -3.82
N GLU A 113 -6.60 -13.76 -3.55
CA GLU A 113 -5.56 -13.86 -4.58
C GLU A 113 -5.60 -15.21 -5.31
N ARG A 114 -5.75 -16.33 -4.59
CA ARG A 114 -5.90 -17.65 -5.18
C ARG A 114 -7.06 -17.69 -6.19
N ALA A 115 -8.23 -17.18 -5.79
CA ALA A 115 -9.41 -17.17 -6.65
C ALA A 115 -9.20 -16.31 -7.90
N LEU A 116 -8.58 -15.12 -7.75
CA LEU A 116 -8.26 -14.22 -8.86
C LEU A 116 -7.25 -14.85 -9.83
N LEU A 117 -6.16 -15.44 -9.33
CA LEU A 117 -5.15 -16.10 -10.18
C LEU A 117 -5.74 -17.27 -10.94
N GLU A 118 -6.61 -18.06 -10.29
CA GLU A 118 -7.33 -19.15 -10.97
C GLU A 118 -8.28 -18.62 -12.06
N ALA A 119 -9.01 -17.53 -11.78
CA ALA A 119 -9.89 -16.91 -12.77
C ALA A 119 -9.10 -16.36 -13.98
N ILE A 120 -7.94 -15.76 -13.76
CA ILE A 120 -7.03 -15.25 -14.81
C ILE A 120 -6.50 -16.41 -15.68
N SER A 121 -6.07 -17.50 -15.07
CA SER A 121 -5.50 -18.65 -15.80
C SER A 121 -6.43 -19.26 -16.86
N ARG A 122 -7.74 -19.04 -16.71
CA ARG A 122 -8.78 -19.50 -17.65
C ARG A 122 -9.04 -18.53 -18.81
N ARG A 123 -8.31 -17.41 -18.89
CA ARG A 123 -8.53 -16.35 -19.89
C ARG A 123 -7.40 -16.30 -20.92
N PRO A 124 -7.63 -16.72 -22.16
CA PRO A 124 -6.55 -16.82 -23.16
C PRO A 124 -6.02 -15.46 -23.64
N ASN A 125 -6.78 -14.39 -23.44
CA ASN A 125 -6.38 -13.03 -23.80
C ASN A 125 -5.61 -12.29 -22.67
N ILE A 126 -5.35 -12.95 -21.55
CA ILE A 126 -4.56 -12.40 -20.45
C ILE A 126 -3.22 -13.11 -20.38
N GLN A 127 -2.14 -12.35 -20.54
CA GLN A 127 -0.77 -12.83 -20.41
C GLN A 127 -0.18 -12.32 -19.10
N MET A 128 0.49 -13.18 -18.33
CA MET A 128 1.21 -12.82 -17.12
C MET A 128 2.72 -12.98 -17.32
N LEU A 129 3.47 -11.89 -17.10
CA LEU A 129 4.91 -11.82 -17.17
C LEU A 129 5.47 -11.70 -15.76
N SER A 130 5.91 -12.82 -15.18
CA SER A 130 6.58 -12.87 -13.89
C SER A 130 8.09 -12.60 -14.04
N HIS A 131 8.74 -12.18 -12.94
CA HIS A 131 10.17 -11.81 -12.93
C HIS A 131 10.49 -10.71 -13.95
N CYS A 132 9.59 -9.73 -14.06
CA CYS A 132 9.68 -8.60 -14.97
C CYS A 132 9.56 -7.30 -14.16
N PHE A 133 10.66 -6.57 -14.02
CA PHE A 133 10.72 -5.32 -13.28
C PHE A 133 10.41 -4.13 -14.18
N VAL A 134 9.36 -3.37 -13.86
CA VAL A 134 9.04 -2.13 -14.58
C VAL A 134 9.99 -1.02 -14.15
N LEU A 135 10.76 -0.48 -15.07
CA LEU A 135 11.79 0.53 -14.83
C LEU A 135 11.21 1.94 -14.79
N ASP A 136 10.46 2.29 -15.85
CA ASP A 136 9.84 3.60 -15.99
C ASP A 136 8.60 3.57 -16.91
N ILE A 137 7.74 4.58 -16.75
CA ILE A 137 6.58 4.85 -17.59
C ILE A 137 7.06 5.61 -18.82
N ILE A 138 6.68 5.18 -20.00
CA ILE A 138 7.03 5.84 -21.27
C ILE A 138 6.07 7.01 -21.51
N THR A 139 6.64 8.21 -21.66
CA THR A 139 5.90 9.45 -21.94
C THR A 139 6.57 10.20 -23.08
N GLN A 140 6.04 11.38 -23.47
CA GLN A 140 6.63 12.25 -24.47
C GLN A 140 8.11 12.60 -24.20
N HIS A 141 8.54 12.54 -22.92
CA HIS A 141 9.94 12.75 -22.56
C HIS A 141 10.88 11.79 -23.29
N HIS A 142 10.48 10.54 -23.44
CA HIS A 142 11.32 9.49 -24.04
C HIS A 142 11.47 9.62 -25.57
N VAL A 143 10.63 10.42 -26.20
CA VAL A 143 10.72 10.75 -27.64
C VAL A 143 11.26 12.17 -27.88
N GLY A 144 11.90 12.76 -26.85
CA GLY A 144 12.67 14.00 -26.98
C GLY A 144 11.94 15.30 -26.61
N PHE A 145 10.73 15.23 -26.03
CA PHE A 145 10.03 16.43 -25.56
C PHE A 145 10.38 16.76 -24.12
N LEU A 146 10.50 18.05 -23.82
CA LEU A 146 10.64 18.51 -22.44
C LEU A 146 9.31 18.37 -21.71
N VAL A 147 9.25 17.47 -20.74
CA VAL A 147 8.09 17.27 -19.87
C VAL A 147 8.38 17.83 -18.48
N THR A 148 7.54 18.75 -18.03
CA THR A 148 7.60 19.39 -16.70
C THR A 148 6.27 19.20 -15.97
N LYS A 149 6.21 19.56 -14.68
CA LYS A 149 4.93 19.52 -13.91
C LYS A 149 3.85 20.44 -14.49
N SER A 150 4.22 21.47 -15.24
CA SER A 150 3.30 22.40 -15.92
C SER A 150 2.96 21.98 -17.35
N THR A 151 3.56 20.89 -17.87
CA THR A 151 3.24 20.37 -19.19
C THR A 151 1.80 19.85 -19.19
N PRO A 152 0.90 20.42 -20.02
CA PRO A 152 -0.44 19.88 -20.16
C PRO A 152 -0.39 18.55 -20.90
N ASP A 153 -1.37 17.70 -20.64
CA ASP A 153 -1.61 16.49 -21.44
C ASP A 153 -0.41 15.53 -21.52
N ILE A 154 0.30 15.32 -20.42
CA ILE A 154 1.29 14.23 -20.33
C ILE A 154 0.55 12.93 -20.61
N GLU A 155 1.11 12.09 -21.47
CA GLU A 155 0.47 10.85 -21.93
C GLU A 155 1.38 9.64 -21.73
N CYS A 156 0.80 8.52 -21.30
CA CYS A 156 1.49 7.25 -21.16
C CYS A 156 1.34 6.43 -22.44
N TYR A 157 2.46 5.88 -22.94
CA TYR A 157 2.53 5.01 -24.12
C TYR A 157 2.90 3.57 -23.78
N GLY A 158 3.06 3.26 -22.52
CA GLY A 158 3.49 1.96 -22.01
C GLY A 158 4.62 2.08 -20.99
N VAL A 159 5.42 1.04 -20.89
CA VAL A 159 6.49 0.92 -19.87
C VAL A 159 7.76 0.28 -20.44
N TYR A 160 8.92 0.63 -19.84
CA TYR A 160 10.15 -0.15 -19.99
C TYR A 160 10.22 -1.23 -18.92
N VAL A 161 10.56 -2.44 -19.33
CA VAL A 161 10.57 -3.63 -18.46
C VAL A 161 11.91 -4.34 -18.55
N LEU A 162 12.54 -4.57 -17.42
CA LEU A 162 13.71 -5.46 -17.30
C LEU A 162 13.20 -6.89 -17.02
N ASN A 163 13.40 -7.77 -17.97
CA ASN A 163 13.15 -9.20 -17.78
C ASN A 163 14.31 -9.82 -17.00
N LEU A 164 14.05 -10.28 -15.78
CA LEU A 164 15.09 -10.78 -14.87
C LEU A 164 15.67 -12.15 -15.29
N ASN A 165 14.94 -12.89 -16.11
CA ASN A 165 15.41 -14.18 -16.63
C ASN A 165 16.38 -14.01 -17.81
N THR A 166 16.07 -13.05 -18.70
CA THR A 166 16.87 -12.80 -19.91
C THR A 166 17.87 -11.66 -19.74
N GLN A 167 17.75 -10.86 -18.68
CA GLN A 167 18.52 -9.63 -18.41
C GLN A 167 18.40 -8.58 -19.54
N LYS A 168 17.32 -8.66 -20.33
CA LYS A 168 17.04 -7.70 -21.40
C LYS A 168 16.01 -6.67 -20.94
N ILE A 169 16.19 -5.43 -21.40
CA ILE A 169 15.21 -4.38 -21.22
C ILE A 169 14.40 -4.26 -22.52
N GLU A 170 13.11 -4.40 -22.37
CA GLU A 170 12.14 -4.35 -23.47
C GLU A 170 11.13 -3.23 -23.23
N LYS A 171 10.58 -2.65 -24.29
CA LYS A 171 9.41 -1.77 -24.20
C LYS A 171 8.13 -2.57 -24.40
N ILE A 172 7.16 -2.33 -23.51
CA ILE A 172 5.79 -2.83 -23.68
C ILE A 172 4.92 -1.62 -23.96
N SER A 173 4.56 -1.44 -25.23
CA SER A 173 3.63 -0.38 -25.63
C SER A 173 2.19 -0.79 -25.32
N SER A 174 1.41 0.13 -24.81
CA SER A 174 0.02 -0.12 -24.43
C SER A 174 -0.85 1.08 -24.71
N ALA A 175 -2.10 0.86 -25.11
CA ALA A 175 -3.10 1.91 -25.25
C ALA A 175 -3.49 2.49 -23.88
N LEU A 176 -3.53 1.65 -22.85
CA LEU A 176 -3.84 2.00 -21.48
C LEU A 176 -2.92 1.24 -20.53
N THR A 177 -2.50 1.89 -19.45
CA THR A 177 -1.67 1.27 -18.40
C THR A 177 -2.36 1.45 -17.06
N LEU A 178 -2.48 0.37 -16.27
CA LEU A 178 -2.98 0.40 -14.89
C LEU A 178 -1.84 0.06 -13.94
N LEU A 179 -1.55 0.94 -13.00
CA LEU A 179 -0.63 0.71 -11.91
C LEU A 179 -1.36 0.11 -10.70
N ALA A 180 -0.93 -1.09 -10.30
CA ALA A 180 -1.41 -1.80 -9.11
C ALA A 180 -0.19 -2.31 -8.31
N THR A 181 0.76 -1.41 -8.05
CA THR A 181 2.12 -1.75 -7.57
C THR A 181 2.21 -1.94 -6.06
N GLY A 182 1.09 -1.83 -5.34
CA GLY A 182 1.06 -1.99 -3.89
C GLY A 182 1.76 -0.86 -3.13
N GLY A 183 2.16 -1.14 -1.90
CA GLY A 183 2.66 -0.16 -0.95
C GLY A 183 4.15 0.15 -1.05
N ASN A 184 4.63 0.85 -0.02
CA ASN A 184 5.99 1.37 0.06
C ASN A 184 6.65 1.13 1.43
N GLY A 185 6.16 0.15 2.20
CA GLY A 185 6.63 -0.09 3.57
C GLY A 185 8.12 -0.42 3.67
N GLN A 186 8.75 -0.85 2.58
CA GLN A 186 10.18 -1.17 2.55
C GLN A 186 11.10 0.06 2.72
N VAL A 187 10.57 1.28 2.69
CA VAL A 187 11.35 2.48 3.08
C VAL A 187 11.65 2.52 4.59
N TYR A 188 10.99 1.69 5.39
CA TYR A 188 11.20 1.57 6.84
C TYR A 188 11.97 0.29 7.19
N ARG A 189 12.65 0.32 8.35
CA ARG A 189 13.44 -0.81 8.87
C ARG A 189 12.58 -2.02 9.21
N THR A 190 11.38 -1.76 9.75
CA THR A 190 10.41 -2.77 10.16
C THR A 190 9.08 -2.51 9.48
N THR A 191 8.58 -3.50 8.74
CA THR A 191 7.33 -3.40 8.00
C THR A 191 6.64 -4.76 7.92
N THR A 192 5.31 -4.73 7.82
CA THR A 192 4.52 -5.94 7.53
C THR A 192 4.38 -6.20 6.03
N ASN A 193 4.92 -5.32 5.18
CA ASN A 193 4.88 -5.48 3.74
C ASN A 193 5.98 -6.45 3.26
N PRO A 194 5.72 -7.23 2.19
CA PRO A 194 6.73 -8.06 1.56
C PRO A 194 7.90 -7.25 0.99
N ALA A 195 8.99 -7.94 0.68
CA ALA A 195 10.21 -7.31 0.16
C ALA A 195 10.00 -6.49 -1.13
N ILE A 196 8.95 -6.81 -1.89
CA ILE A 196 8.60 -6.14 -3.15
C ILE A 196 7.95 -4.76 -2.96
N ALA A 197 7.54 -4.38 -1.77
CA ALA A 197 6.79 -3.14 -1.50
C ALA A 197 7.73 -1.92 -1.39
N THR A 198 8.36 -1.56 -2.48
CA THR A 198 9.38 -0.49 -2.61
C THR A 198 8.84 0.82 -3.18
N GLY A 199 7.52 0.91 -3.42
CA GLY A 199 6.84 2.13 -3.89
C GLY A 199 7.10 2.46 -5.36
N ASP A 200 7.34 1.44 -6.18
CA ASP A 200 7.79 1.60 -7.57
C ASP A 200 6.82 2.45 -8.41
N GLY A 201 5.51 2.21 -8.34
CA GLY A 201 4.51 2.97 -9.10
C GLY A 201 4.49 4.45 -8.73
N VAL A 202 4.53 4.75 -7.42
CA VAL A 202 4.57 6.13 -6.92
C VAL A 202 5.81 6.86 -7.42
N ALA A 203 6.98 6.21 -7.34
CA ALA A 203 8.25 6.77 -7.79
C ALA A 203 8.25 7.02 -9.31
N MET A 204 7.76 6.07 -10.11
CA MET A 204 7.68 6.20 -11.57
C MET A 204 6.75 7.34 -11.99
N VAL A 205 5.56 7.46 -11.37
CA VAL A 205 4.61 8.54 -11.67
C VAL A 205 5.21 9.90 -11.30
N TYR A 206 5.89 10.01 -10.15
CA TYR A 206 6.54 11.27 -9.76
C TYR A 206 7.65 11.67 -10.75
N ARG A 207 8.50 10.73 -11.19
CA ARG A 207 9.51 10.99 -12.24
C ARG A 207 8.87 11.41 -13.56
N ALA A 208 7.75 10.78 -13.93
CA ALA A 208 6.96 11.15 -15.12
C ALA A 208 6.17 12.46 -14.95
N LYS A 209 6.35 13.21 -13.83
CA LYS A 209 5.69 14.49 -13.51
C LYS A 209 4.19 14.37 -13.22
N GLY A 210 3.70 13.16 -12.92
CA GLY A 210 2.35 12.96 -12.42
C GLY A 210 2.20 13.41 -10.95
N ARG A 211 0.97 13.61 -10.53
CA ARG A 211 0.62 14.14 -9.21
C ARG A 211 0.60 13.04 -8.16
N ILE A 212 1.26 13.32 -7.02
CA ILE A 212 1.29 12.46 -5.83
C ILE A 212 0.65 13.22 -4.67
N GLU A 213 -0.11 12.53 -3.83
CA GLU A 213 -0.91 13.15 -2.77
C GLU A 213 -0.70 12.47 -1.41
N ASN A 214 -0.60 13.27 -0.32
CA ASN A 214 -0.71 12.86 1.08
C ASN A 214 0.27 11.75 1.52
N MET A 215 1.50 11.75 1.04
CA MET A 215 2.49 10.70 1.31
C MET A 215 2.91 10.60 2.79
N GLU A 216 2.66 11.63 3.61
CA GLU A 216 2.99 11.65 5.04
C GLU A 216 2.15 10.69 5.89
N PHE A 217 1.01 10.22 5.38
CA PHE A 217 0.10 9.34 6.10
C PHE A 217 0.48 7.86 5.93
N ILE A 218 1.53 7.48 6.64
CA ILE A 218 1.96 6.08 6.76
C ILE A 218 1.36 5.45 8.00
N GLN A 219 0.53 4.43 7.82
CA GLN A 219 -0.05 3.68 8.92
C GLN A 219 0.96 2.67 9.46
N PHE A 220 1.24 2.74 10.76
CA PHE A 220 1.98 1.71 11.48
C PHE A 220 0.99 0.74 12.11
N HIS A 221 1.12 -0.56 11.82
CA HIS A 221 0.35 -1.56 12.53
C HIS A 221 0.91 -1.74 13.93
N PRO A 222 0.08 -1.64 14.97
CA PRO A 222 0.57 -1.67 16.36
C PRO A 222 1.25 -2.98 16.75
N THR A 223 0.75 -4.09 16.24
CA THR A 223 1.07 -5.44 16.69
C THR A 223 1.69 -6.29 15.58
N ALA A 224 2.90 -5.95 15.13
CA ALA A 224 3.75 -6.86 14.38
C ALA A 224 4.58 -7.70 15.37
N LEU A 225 4.77 -8.99 15.07
CA LEU A 225 5.57 -9.88 15.87
C LEU A 225 7.01 -9.39 15.96
N TYR A 226 7.50 -9.17 17.17
CA TYR A 226 8.89 -8.82 17.40
C TYR A 226 9.74 -10.08 17.52
N GLU A 227 10.69 -10.23 16.59
CA GLU A 227 11.68 -11.31 16.59
C GLU A 227 13.08 -10.69 16.68
N PRO A 228 13.87 -10.92 17.74
CA PRO A 228 15.21 -10.35 17.88
C PRO A 228 16.10 -10.67 16.67
N GLY A 229 16.73 -9.64 16.09
CA GLY A 229 17.62 -9.80 14.93
C GLY A 229 16.93 -9.92 13.57
N VAL A 230 15.63 -10.16 13.50
CA VAL A 230 14.86 -10.13 12.24
C VAL A 230 14.60 -8.67 11.84
N ARG A 231 14.92 -8.34 10.59
CA ARG A 231 14.73 -7.01 10.01
C ARG A 231 14.02 -7.12 8.66
N GLY A 232 13.26 -6.11 8.31
CA GLY A 232 12.47 -6.08 7.07
C GLY A 232 11.04 -6.53 7.31
N HIS A 233 10.61 -7.60 6.66
CA HIS A 233 9.24 -8.12 6.80
C HIS A 233 9.02 -8.74 8.19
N SER A 234 8.08 -8.16 8.95
CA SER A 234 7.63 -8.68 10.23
C SER A 234 6.27 -9.37 10.09
N PHE A 235 6.12 -10.51 10.76
CA PHE A 235 4.86 -11.24 10.74
C PHE A 235 3.76 -10.42 11.45
N LEU A 236 2.63 -10.27 10.79
CA LEU A 236 1.50 -9.52 11.33
C LEU A 236 0.77 -10.36 12.39
N ILE A 237 0.52 -9.75 13.56
CA ILE A 237 -0.50 -10.24 14.50
C ILE A 237 -1.74 -9.39 14.27
N THR A 238 -2.74 -9.96 13.59
CA THR A 238 -3.93 -9.23 13.15
C THR A 238 -4.63 -8.50 14.30
N GLU A 239 -5.26 -7.38 13.97
CA GLU A 239 -6.06 -6.60 14.91
C GLU A 239 -7.23 -7.39 15.51
N ALA A 240 -7.74 -8.38 14.79
CA ALA A 240 -8.80 -9.27 15.24
C ALA A 240 -8.47 -9.97 16.58
N VAL A 241 -7.16 -10.25 16.85
CA VAL A 241 -6.73 -10.80 18.16
C VAL A 241 -7.06 -9.83 19.31
N ARG A 242 -6.88 -8.52 19.11
CA ARG A 242 -7.32 -7.50 20.08
C ARG A 242 -8.84 -7.37 20.12
N GLY A 243 -9.47 -7.50 18.95
CA GLY A 243 -10.94 -7.57 18.82
C GLY A 243 -11.57 -8.69 19.63
N ASP A 244 -10.93 -9.85 19.65
CA ASP A 244 -11.35 -11.03 20.43
C ASP A 244 -10.99 -10.91 21.92
N GLY A 245 -10.25 -9.88 22.33
CA GLY A 245 -9.96 -9.57 23.73
C GLY A 245 -8.47 -9.63 24.13
N GLY A 246 -7.53 -9.72 23.18
CA GLY A 246 -6.09 -9.63 23.46
C GLY A 246 -5.72 -8.30 24.12
N ILE A 247 -4.88 -8.32 25.16
CA ILE A 247 -4.57 -7.17 26.02
C ILE A 247 -3.09 -6.77 25.85
N LEU A 248 -2.83 -5.51 25.52
CA LEU A 248 -1.48 -4.96 25.46
C LEU A 248 -0.92 -4.71 26.86
N ARG A 249 0.30 -5.23 27.11
CA ARG A 249 1.02 -5.06 28.39
C ARG A 249 2.43 -4.55 28.16
N ASN A 250 2.90 -3.72 29.08
CA ASN A 250 4.30 -3.32 29.14
C ASN A 250 5.18 -4.40 29.80
N HIS A 251 6.47 -4.14 29.97
CA HIS A 251 7.41 -5.08 30.57
C HIS A 251 7.17 -5.34 32.09
N GLU A 252 6.45 -4.45 32.75
CA GLU A 252 6.03 -4.61 34.15
C GLU A 252 4.76 -5.46 34.28
N GLY A 253 4.11 -5.78 33.13
CA GLY A 253 2.87 -6.56 33.07
C GLY A 253 1.60 -5.71 33.13
N ASP A 254 1.71 -4.39 33.14
CA ASP A 254 0.57 -3.47 33.21
C ASP A 254 -0.17 -3.37 31.88
N ALA A 255 -1.49 -3.42 31.92
CA ALA A 255 -2.35 -3.10 30.80
C ALA A 255 -2.39 -1.57 30.58
N PHE A 256 -1.49 -1.05 29.78
CA PHE A 256 -1.21 0.39 29.70
C PHE A 256 -2.21 1.20 28.87
N MET A 257 -2.95 0.59 27.95
CA MET A 257 -3.84 1.30 27.02
C MET A 257 -4.92 2.15 27.72
N VAL A 258 -5.33 1.77 28.90
CA VAL A 258 -6.28 2.55 29.75
C VAL A 258 -5.79 3.97 30.06
N ARG A 259 -4.49 4.25 29.99
CA ARG A 259 -3.89 5.57 30.21
C ARG A 259 -3.95 6.48 28.97
N TYR A 260 -4.20 5.88 27.79
CA TYR A 260 -4.10 6.57 26.50
C TYR A 260 -5.44 6.81 25.81
N ASP A 261 -6.41 5.86 25.93
CA ASP A 261 -7.72 6.00 25.27
C ASP A 261 -8.80 5.21 26.03
N GLU A 262 -10.02 5.74 26.06
CA GLU A 262 -11.17 5.10 26.73
C GLU A 262 -11.54 3.75 26.10
N ARG A 263 -11.31 3.60 24.78
CA ARG A 263 -11.54 2.36 24.03
C ARG A 263 -10.46 1.30 24.28
N LYS A 264 -9.42 1.64 25.02
CA LYS A 264 -8.30 0.76 25.40
C LYS A 264 -7.65 0.11 24.16
N ASP A 265 -7.52 -1.21 24.18
CA ASP A 265 -6.89 -2.00 23.11
C ASP A 265 -7.63 -1.96 21.77
N LEU A 266 -8.89 -1.49 21.77
CA LEU A 266 -9.71 -1.27 20.57
C LEU A 266 -9.69 0.18 20.05
N ALA A 267 -8.82 1.03 20.58
CA ALA A 267 -8.59 2.35 20.01
C ALA A 267 -8.06 2.25 18.56
N PRO A 268 -8.23 3.27 17.71
CA PRO A 268 -7.68 3.32 16.37
C PRO A 268 -6.17 3.06 16.34
N ARG A 269 -5.69 2.50 15.24
CA ARG A 269 -4.29 2.04 15.07
C ARG A 269 -3.26 3.12 15.36
N ASP A 270 -3.51 4.35 14.97
CA ASP A 270 -2.61 5.48 15.21
C ASP A 270 -2.43 5.77 16.70
N ILE A 271 -3.51 5.71 17.49
CA ILE A 271 -3.48 5.90 18.95
C ILE A 271 -2.72 4.74 19.59
N VAL A 272 -3.04 3.49 19.24
CA VAL A 272 -2.38 2.32 19.81
C VAL A 272 -0.89 2.30 19.45
N ALA A 273 -0.52 2.61 18.20
CA ALA A 273 0.87 2.64 17.77
C ALA A 273 1.67 3.73 18.52
N ARG A 274 1.09 4.93 18.71
CA ARG A 274 1.73 5.99 19.53
C ARG A 274 1.88 5.59 20.98
N ALA A 275 0.88 4.91 21.55
CA ALA A 275 0.95 4.43 22.93
C ALA A 275 2.08 3.40 23.11
N ILE A 276 2.20 2.44 22.20
CA ILE A 276 3.28 1.45 22.22
C ILE A 276 4.64 2.12 22.04
N ASP A 277 4.79 3.02 21.06
CA ASP A 277 6.02 3.78 20.84
C ASP A 277 6.45 4.55 22.10
N ASN A 278 5.49 5.15 22.81
CA ASN A 278 5.75 5.86 24.05
C ASN A 278 6.16 4.92 25.19
N GLU A 279 5.46 3.78 25.38
CA GLU A 279 5.82 2.77 26.38
C GLU A 279 7.22 2.20 26.13
N MET A 280 7.57 1.91 24.87
CA MET A 280 8.90 1.45 24.50
C MET A 280 9.98 2.47 24.84
N LYS A 281 9.73 3.77 24.60
CA LYS A 281 10.66 4.86 24.90
C LYS A 281 10.84 5.09 26.40
N ILE A 282 9.74 5.06 27.17
CA ILE A 282 9.79 5.25 28.63
C ILE A 282 10.59 4.11 29.28
N ASN A 283 10.36 2.87 28.84
CA ASN A 283 10.97 1.70 29.43
C ASN A 283 12.33 1.33 28.81
N GLY A 284 12.77 2.02 27.74
CA GLY A 284 14.02 1.71 27.03
C GLY A 284 14.01 0.32 26.37
N THR A 285 12.84 -0.12 25.87
CA THR A 285 12.63 -1.46 25.31
C THR A 285 12.34 -1.40 23.82
N GLU A 286 12.52 -2.53 23.11
CA GLU A 286 12.27 -2.61 21.67
C GLU A 286 10.90 -3.20 21.32
N HIS A 287 10.11 -3.62 22.32
CA HIS A 287 8.77 -4.21 22.13
C HIS A 287 7.92 -4.05 23.40
N VAL A 288 6.65 -4.36 23.28
CA VAL A 288 5.69 -4.60 24.35
C VAL A 288 5.10 -6.01 24.17
N TYR A 289 4.13 -6.38 24.97
CA TYR A 289 3.52 -7.71 24.89
C TYR A 289 2.03 -7.63 24.56
N LEU A 290 1.55 -8.59 23.77
CA LEU A 290 0.13 -8.90 23.59
C LEU A 290 -0.20 -10.15 24.41
N ASP A 291 -1.00 -10.00 25.44
CA ASP A 291 -1.40 -11.08 26.34
C ASP A 291 -2.65 -11.77 25.83
N CYS A 292 -2.49 -13.03 25.42
CA CYS A 292 -3.54 -13.91 24.92
C CYS A 292 -3.76 -15.13 25.84
N ARG A 293 -3.12 -15.23 27.00
CA ARG A 293 -3.12 -16.41 27.88
C ARG A 293 -4.48 -16.77 28.45
N HIS A 294 -5.43 -15.84 28.46
CA HIS A 294 -6.80 -16.04 28.92
C HIS A 294 -7.73 -16.67 27.87
N PHE A 295 -7.29 -16.77 26.60
CA PHE A 295 -8.06 -17.49 25.58
C PHE A 295 -8.02 -19.00 25.79
N SER A 296 -9.07 -19.74 25.41
CA SER A 296 -8.93 -21.17 25.23
C SER A 296 -8.08 -21.46 23.99
N LYS A 297 -7.21 -22.46 24.08
CA LYS A 297 -6.32 -22.85 23.00
C LYS A 297 -7.09 -23.22 21.73
N GLU A 298 -8.17 -23.98 21.91
CA GLU A 298 -9.03 -24.46 20.82
C GLU A 298 -9.65 -23.29 20.07
N LYS A 299 -10.23 -22.31 20.80
CA LYS A 299 -10.83 -21.11 20.22
C LYS A 299 -9.78 -20.27 19.47
N PHE A 300 -8.59 -20.11 20.04
CA PHE A 300 -7.53 -19.34 19.40
C PHE A 300 -7.05 -19.99 18.10
N ILE A 301 -6.86 -21.33 18.09
CA ILE A 301 -6.48 -22.09 16.89
C ILE A 301 -7.58 -22.04 15.83
N GLU A 302 -8.85 -22.09 16.23
CA GLU A 302 -9.98 -21.99 15.29
C GLU A 302 -9.99 -20.66 14.55
N HIS A 303 -9.76 -19.54 15.25
CA HIS A 303 -9.79 -18.20 14.67
C HIS A 303 -8.46 -17.78 14.00
N PHE A 304 -7.32 -18.14 14.61
CA PHE A 304 -5.98 -17.64 14.23
C PHE A 304 -4.96 -18.78 14.09
N PRO A 305 -5.20 -19.78 13.22
CA PRO A 305 -4.33 -20.94 13.11
C PRO A 305 -2.91 -20.59 12.69
N ASN A 306 -2.73 -19.67 11.72
CA ASN A 306 -1.40 -19.28 11.24
C ASN A 306 -0.61 -18.48 12.27
N ILE A 307 -1.29 -17.62 13.05
CA ILE A 307 -0.65 -16.89 14.16
C ILE A 307 -0.19 -17.88 15.23
N TYR A 308 -1.03 -18.85 15.57
CA TYR A 308 -0.68 -19.89 16.53
C TYR A 308 0.55 -20.70 16.08
N GLU A 309 0.56 -21.17 14.84
CA GLU A 309 1.67 -21.93 14.26
C GLU A 309 2.96 -21.10 14.20
N LYS A 310 2.87 -19.83 13.78
CA LYS A 310 4.04 -18.93 13.75
C LYS A 310 4.61 -18.71 15.14
N CYS A 311 3.78 -18.39 16.13
CA CYS A 311 4.22 -18.22 17.52
C CYS A 311 4.90 -19.48 18.04
N LEU A 312 4.28 -20.64 17.83
CA LEU A 312 4.83 -21.92 18.29
C LEU A 312 6.17 -22.25 17.60
N SER A 313 6.33 -21.91 16.31
CA SER A 313 7.56 -22.15 15.54
C SER A 313 8.78 -21.41 16.08
N ILE A 314 8.57 -20.32 16.82
CA ILE A 314 9.62 -19.52 17.47
C ILE A 314 9.66 -19.70 18.99
N GLY A 315 8.99 -20.74 19.51
CA GLY A 315 9.01 -21.10 20.92
C GLY A 315 8.03 -20.34 21.82
N ILE A 316 7.05 -19.64 21.24
CA ILE A 316 6.02 -18.91 21.98
C ILE A 316 4.76 -19.76 22.05
N ASP A 317 4.48 -20.35 23.21
CA ASP A 317 3.19 -20.97 23.52
C ASP A 317 2.27 -19.90 24.11
N ILE A 318 1.21 -19.53 23.40
CA ILE A 318 0.27 -18.47 23.78
C ILE A 318 -0.47 -18.73 25.11
N GLN A 319 -0.49 -19.98 25.59
CA GLN A 319 -1.08 -20.33 26.88
C GLN A 319 -0.14 -20.01 28.07
N GLN A 320 1.16 -19.92 27.81
CA GLN A 320 2.19 -19.71 28.82
C GLN A 320 2.90 -18.37 28.66
N HIS A 321 3.04 -17.90 27.41
CA HIS A 321 3.83 -16.72 27.07
C HIS A 321 2.95 -15.62 26.46
N MET A 322 3.27 -14.38 26.78
CA MET A 322 2.75 -13.23 26.03
C MET A 322 3.49 -13.12 24.69
N ILE A 323 2.81 -12.64 23.65
CA ILE A 323 3.39 -12.47 22.32
C ILE A 323 4.15 -11.13 22.30
N PRO A 324 5.47 -11.09 22.04
CA PRO A 324 6.20 -9.83 21.90
C PRO A 324 5.78 -9.13 20.60
N VAL A 325 5.40 -7.86 20.70
CA VAL A 325 4.91 -7.08 19.56
C VAL A 325 5.52 -5.67 19.54
N ALA A 326 5.72 -5.15 18.33
CA ALA A 326 6.18 -3.78 18.11
C ALA A 326 5.46 -3.17 16.89
N PRO A 327 5.35 -1.83 16.81
CA PRO A 327 4.79 -1.19 15.63
C PRO A 327 5.66 -1.40 14.39
N ALA A 328 5.01 -1.63 13.25
CA ALA A 328 5.68 -1.78 11.95
C ALA A 328 4.93 -0.99 10.86
N ALA A 329 5.66 -0.40 9.91
CA ALA A 329 5.05 0.25 8.75
C ALA A 329 4.16 -0.75 8.01
N HIS A 330 2.92 -0.37 7.71
CA HIS A 330 1.90 -1.31 7.28
C HIS A 330 1.15 -0.90 6.03
N TYR A 331 0.72 0.36 5.92
CA TYR A 331 -0.09 0.84 4.81
C TYR A 331 0.18 2.33 4.52
N SER A 332 0.20 2.71 3.24
CA SER A 332 0.27 4.10 2.79
C SER A 332 -1.13 4.59 2.42
N CYS A 333 -1.63 5.62 3.12
CA CYS A 333 -2.92 6.23 2.78
C CYS A 333 -2.80 7.23 1.62
N GLY A 334 -1.61 7.80 1.40
CA GLY A 334 -1.26 8.60 0.25
C GLY A 334 -0.67 7.77 -0.89
N GLY A 335 -0.52 8.40 -2.06
CA GLY A 335 -0.03 7.73 -3.26
C GLY A 335 -0.26 8.56 -4.52
N ILE A 336 -0.39 7.88 -5.65
CA ILE A 336 -0.72 8.46 -6.95
C ILE A 336 -2.14 9.05 -6.87
N LYS A 337 -2.25 10.37 -7.07
CA LYS A 337 -3.57 11.03 -7.07
C LYS A 337 -4.43 10.53 -8.21
N THR A 338 -5.64 10.07 -7.90
CA THR A 338 -6.63 9.62 -8.89
C THR A 338 -7.96 10.37 -8.75
N ASP A 339 -8.75 10.31 -9.80
CA ASP A 339 -10.17 10.66 -9.75
C ASP A 339 -11.03 9.44 -9.37
N GLU A 340 -12.35 9.60 -9.41
CA GLU A 340 -13.33 8.56 -9.09
C GLU A 340 -13.32 7.34 -10.02
N TRP A 341 -12.60 7.40 -11.14
CA TRP A 341 -12.42 6.32 -12.11
C TRP A 341 -11.02 5.70 -12.08
N GLY A 342 -10.19 6.09 -11.13
CA GLY A 342 -8.81 5.64 -11.05
C GLY A 342 -7.88 6.28 -12.10
N ARG A 343 -8.33 7.31 -12.84
CA ARG A 343 -7.47 8.03 -13.79
C ARG A 343 -6.48 8.91 -13.03
N THR A 344 -5.23 8.89 -13.48
CA THR A 344 -4.19 9.77 -12.93
C THR A 344 -4.15 11.11 -13.67
N SER A 345 -3.22 12.00 -13.28
CA SER A 345 -2.94 13.24 -14.02
C SER A 345 -2.21 13.02 -15.35
N ILE A 346 -1.81 11.79 -15.65
CA ILE A 346 -1.18 11.37 -16.91
C ILE A 346 -2.24 10.64 -17.74
N LYS A 347 -2.50 11.08 -18.96
CA LYS A 347 -3.46 10.43 -19.86
C LYS A 347 -3.06 8.98 -20.11
N ASN A 348 -4.06 8.12 -20.29
CA ASN A 348 -3.90 6.67 -20.51
C ASN A 348 -3.22 5.91 -19.35
N LEU A 349 -3.06 6.57 -18.20
CA LEU A 349 -2.49 5.97 -16.99
C LEU A 349 -3.50 5.98 -15.85
N TYR A 350 -3.77 4.81 -15.32
CA TYR A 350 -4.66 4.56 -14.18
C TYR A 350 -3.86 4.06 -12.98
N ALA A 351 -4.42 4.21 -11.79
CA ALA A 351 -3.87 3.59 -10.58
C ALA A 351 -5.01 3.08 -9.68
N ALA A 352 -4.79 1.93 -9.04
CA ALA A 352 -5.73 1.32 -8.11
C ALA A 352 -5.01 0.58 -6.97
N GLY A 353 -5.70 0.42 -5.84
CA GLY A 353 -5.14 -0.18 -4.63
C GLY A 353 -4.14 0.73 -3.93
N GLU A 354 -3.32 0.18 -3.06
CA GLU A 354 -2.47 0.93 -2.13
C GLU A 354 -1.49 1.93 -2.78
N CYS A 355 -1.13 1.78 -4.04
CA CYS A 355 -0.30 2.79 -4.72
C CYS A 355 -1.06 4.07 -5.10
N ALA A 356 -2.40 4.06 -5.03
CA ALA A 356 -3.27 5.18 -5.39
C ALA A 356 -3.71 5.97 -4.15
N SER A 357 -3.89 7.28 -4.31
CA SER A 357 -4.61 8.15 -3.37
C SER A 357 -5.95 8.48 -3.99
N THR A 358 -6.97 7.73 -3.62
CA THR A 358 -8.34 7.86 -4.15
C THR A 358 -9.16 8.89 -3.39
N GLY A 359 -8.75 9.21 -2.16
CA GLY A 359 -9.51 10.01 -1.20
C GLY A 359 -10.37 9.19 -0.23
N LEU A 360 -10.34 7.85 -0.31
CA LEU A 360 -11.06 6.99 0.62
C LEU A 360 -10.55 7.10 2.05
N HIS A 361 -9.25 7.01 2.22
CA HIS A 361 -8.62 6.80 3.54
C HIS A 361 -8.36 8.09 4.32
N GLY A 362 -8.32 9.25 3.66
CA GLY A 362 -7.98 10.50 4.32
C GLY A 362 -6.67 10.43 5.09
N ALA A 363 -6.66 10.89 6.35
CA ALA A 363 -5.48 10.93 7.20
C ALA A 363 -5.17 9.59 7.91
N ASN A 364 -6.09 8.61 7.86
CA ASN A 364 -5.90 7.30 8.49
C ASN A 364 -6.91 6.29 7.93
N ARG A 365 -6.43 5.13 7.52
CA ARG A 365 -7.24 4.06 6.95
C ARG A 365 -8.03 3.32 8.03
N LEU A 366 -9.34 3.20 7.84
CA LEU A 366 -10.15 2.25 8.58
C LEU A 366 -9.73 0.81 8.21
N ALA A 367 -9.59 -0.05 9.19
CA ALA A 367 -9.19 -1.45 8.98
C ALA A 367 -10.11 -2.15 7.96
N SER A 368 -9.56 -3.08 7.19
CA SER A 368 -10.27 -3.89 6.18
C SER A 368 -10.94 -3.13 5.01
N ASN A 369 -10.75 -1.80 4.90
CA ASN A 369 -11.19 -1.02 3.73
C ASN A 369 -10.24 -1.11 2.52
N SER A 370 -8.98 -1.53 2.70
CA SER A 370 -7.98 -1.52 1.62
C SER A 370 -8.27 -2.51 0.49
N LEU A 371 -8.69 -3.73 0.82
CA LEU A 371 -9.06 -4.72 -0.19
C LEU A 371 -10.35 -4.32 -0.92
N LEU A 372 -11.30 -3.70 -0.21
CA LEU A 372 -12.52 -3.17 -0.78
C LEU A 372 -12.22 -2.06 -1.80
N GLU A 373 -11.38 -1.08 -1.44
CA GLU A 373 -10.91 -0.01 -2.32
C GLU A 373 -10.30 -0.56 -3.59
N ALA A 374 -9.35 -1.50 -3.44
CA ALA A 374 -8.65 -2.07 -4.58
C ALA A 374 -9.60 -2.73 -5.59
N MET A 375 -10.60 -3.47 -5.12
CA MET A 375 -11.60 -4.11 -5.98
C MET A 375 -12.50 -3.10 -6.68
N VAL A 376 -13.01 -2.10 -5.95
CA VAL A 376 -13.91 -1.09 -6.51
C VAL A 376 -13.18 -0.24 -7.54
N PHE A 377 -12.00 0.27 -7.23
CA PHE A 377 -11.24 1.11 -8.17
C PHE A 377 -10.68 0.33 -9.37
N ALA A 378 -10.29 -0.93 -9.21
CA ALA A 378 -9.93 -1.77 -10.35
C ALA A 378 -11.12 -1.97 -11.29
N HIS A 379 -12.34 -2.18 -10.75
CA HIS A 379 -13.56 -2.29 -11.55
C HIS A 379 -13.92 -0.97 -12.24
N ARG A 380 -13.85 0.16 -11.55
CA ARG A 380 -14.12 1.49 -12.12
C ARG A 380 -13.11 1.87 -13.21
N ALA A 381 -11.82 1.59 -12.99
CA ALA A 381 -10.78 1.75 -14.01
C ALA A 381 -11.06 0.89 -15.25
N TYR A 382 -11.52 -0.35 -15.05
CA TYR A 382 -11.97 -1.21 -16.14
C TYR A 382 -13.14 -0.60 -16.91
N GLN A 383 -14.21 -0.13 -16.25
CA GLN A 383 -15.36 0.49 -16.91
C GLN A 383 -14.93 1.68 -17.78
N GLN A 384 -14.11 2.56 -17.23
CA GLN A 384 -13.60 3.71 -17.97
C GLN A 384 -12.66 3.32 -19.11
N SER A 385 -11.88 2.27 -18.95
CA SER A 385 -11.00 1.75 -20.01
C SER A 385 -11.78 1.25 -21.22
N VAL A 386 -12.92 0.60 -21.01
CA VAL A 386 -13.81 0.18 -22.12
C VAL A 386 -14.33 1.36 -22.90
N VAL A 387 -14.76 2.42 -22.21
CA VAL A 387 -15.22 3.67 -22.85
C VAL A 387 -14.09 4.31 -23.65
N ALA A 388 -12.91 4.49 -23.05
CA ALA A 388 -11.76 5.12 -23.70
C ALA A 388 -11.30 4.35 -24.96
N ILE A 389 -11.31 3.02 -24.92
CA ILE A 389 -10.98 2.18 -26.10
C ILE A 389 -12.03 2.34 -27.20
N ALA A 390 -13.33 2.39 -26.86
CA ALA A 390 -14.40 2.59 -27.82
C ALA A 390 -14.33 3.96 -28.49
N GLU A 391 -14.07 5.01 -27.73
CA GLU A 391 -13.89 6.37 -28.25
C GLU A 391 -12.68 6.47 -29.19
N ALA A 392 -11.55 5.87 -28.82
CA ALA A 392 -10.35 5.83 -29.65
C ALA A 392 -10.57 5.13 -31.00
N THR A 393 -11.44 4.10 -31.05
CA THR A 393 -11.78 3.40 -32.30
C THR A 393 -12.75 4.16 -33.20
N GLN A 394 -13.57 5.07 -32.64
CA GLN A 394 -14.55 5.87 -33.39
C GLN A 394 -13.94 7.17 -33.95
N THR A 395 -12.85 7.66 -33.36
CA THR A 395 -12.23 8.95 -33.73
C THR A 395 -11.27 8.80 -34.92
N THR A 396 -11.78 8.35 -36.07
CA THR A 396 -11.03 8.37 -37.34
C THR A 396 -11.06 9.74 -38.06
N SER A 397 -11.60 10.78 -37.44
CA SER A 397 -11.70 12.13 -38.06
C SER A 397 -11.51 13.25 -37.05
N SER A 398 -10.41 13.97 -37.18
CA SER A 398 -10.23 15.44 -37.05
C SER A 398 -10.43 16.18 -35.73
N SER A 399 -10.42 15.59 -34.55
CA SER A 399 -10.35 16.34 -33.29
C SER A 399 -9.49 15.70 -32.21
N ILE A 400 -8.25 15.36 -32.58
CA ILE A 400 -7.23 15.02 -31.59
C ILE A 400 -6.45 16.28 -31.31
N SER A 401 -6.33 16.63 -30.01
CA SER A 401 -5.51 17.76 -29.58
C SER A 401 -4.15 17.75 -30.31
N ASN A 402 -3.72 18.89 -30.79
CA ASN A 402 -2.51 19.08 -31.60
C ASN A 402 -1.18 18.85 -30.87
N TYR A 403 -1.18 18.10 -29.76
CA TYR A 403 0.01 17.69 -29.05
C TYR A 403 0.37 16.25 -29.41
N LEU A 404 1.19 16.14 -30.48
CA LEU A 404 2.13 15.05 -30.76
C LEU A 404 1.55 13.62 -30.74
N LYS A 405 1.05 13.17 -31.88
CA LYS A 405 0.92 11.75 -32.16
C LYS A 405 2.32 11.13 -32.20
N VAL A 406 2.73 10.52 -31.07
CA VAL A 406 3.92 9.68 -31.05
C VAL A 406 3.53 8.33 -31.65
N GLY A 407 4.11 8.00 -32.78
CA GLY A 407 4.00 6.63 -33.32
C GLY A 407 4.66 5.65 -32.34
N LEU A 408 4.03 4.49 -32.08
CA LEU A 408 4.62 3.48 -31.20
C LEU A 408 6.02 3.04 -31.68
N ASP A 409 6.28 3.14 -32.97
CA ASP A 409 7.59 2.85 -33.60
C ASP A 409 8.64 3.93 -33.30
N GLU A 410 8.24 5.15 -32.95
CA GLU A 410 9.13 6.25 -32.61
C GLU A 410 9.70 6.15 -31.19
N ILE A 411 9.07 5.32 -30.32
CA ILE A 411 9.57 5.09 -28.97
C ILE A 411 10.91 4.39 -29.05
N PRO A 412 12.01 5.00 -28.55
CA PRO A 412 13.33 4.41 -28.63
C PRO A 412 13.42 3.13 -27.78
N ASN A 413 14.33 2.25 -28.16
CA ASN A 413 14.73 1.17 -27.27
C ASN A 413 15.56 1.75 -26.11
N TRP A 414 15.59 1.01 -24.99
CA TRP A 414 16.42 1.38 -23.86
C TRP A 414 17.89 1.45 -24.27
N LYS A 415 18.57 2.54 -23.90
CA LYS A 415 19.98 2.74 -24.20
C LYS A 415 20.81 2.39 -22.97
N SER A 416 21.65 1.36 -23.08
CA SER A 416 22.60 0.94 -22.04
C SER A 416 24.08 1.18 -22.44
N GLU A 417 24.28 1.89 -23.56
CA GLU A 417 25.62 2.19 -24.07
C GLU A 417 26.40 3.08 -23.09
N GLY A 418 27.66 2.74 -22.84
CA GLY A 418 28.51 3.49 -21.91
C GLY A 418 28.37 3.12 -20.44
N THR A 419 27.44 2.20 -20.09
CA THR A 419 27.30 1.73 -18.71
C THR A 419 28.19 0.53 -18.40
N ASN A 420 28.60 0.39 -17.14
CA ASN A 420 29.42 -0.70 -16.65
C ASN A 420 28.69 -1.49 -15.57
N VAL A 421 28.96 -2.79 -15.45
CA VAL A 421 28.46 -3.57 -14.31
C VAL A 421 29.09 -3.04 -13.02
N PRO A 422 28.33 -2.77 -11.96
CA PRO A 422 28.88 -2.33 -10.69
C PRO A 422 29.93 -3.33 -10.18
N LYS A 423 31.12 -2.84 -9.80
CA LYS A 423 32.18 -3.69 -9.25
C LYS A 423 31.81 -4.24 -7.88
N GLU A 424 31.01 -3.49 -7.12
CA GLU A 424 30.63 -3.81 -5.75
C GLU A 424 29.15 -3.45 -5.51
N MET A 425 28.44 -4.35 -4.85
CA MET A 425 27.05 -4.12 -4.43
C MET A 425 26.95 -3.36 -3.11
N ILE A 426 28.07 -3.13 -2.42
CA ILE A 426 28.08 -2.48 -1.10
C ILE A 426 27.49 -1.08 -1.14
N LEU A 427 27.71 -0.32 -2.22
CA LEU A 427 27.16 1.03 -2.38
C LEU A 427 25.64 1.03 -2.36
N ILE A 428 25.01 0.06 -3.02
CA ILE A 428 23.55 -0.08 -3.03
C ILE A 428 23.05 -0.60 -1.68
N THR A 429 23.64 -1.67 -1.17
CA THR A 429 23.13 -2.32 0.05
C THR A 429 23.32 -1.45 1.30
N GLN A 430 24.39 -0.65 1.36
CA GLN A 430 24.61 0.29 2.45
C GLN A 430 23.64 1.45 2.39
N SER A 431 23.40 2.04 1.21
CA SER A 431 22.42 3.12 1.03
C SER A 431 21.00 2.67 1.38
N VAL A 432 20.61 1.43 1.04
CA VAL A 432 19.33 0.85 1.48
C VAL A 432 19.22 0.77 3.01
N LYS A 433 20.28 0.31 3.69
CA LYS A 433 20.29 0.22 5.16
C LYS A 433 20.20 1.60 5.81
N GLU A 434 20.96 2.56 5.28
CA GLU A 434 20.95 3.94 5.78
C GLU A 434 19.59 4.58 5.60
N LEU A 435 18.97 4.47 4.42
CA LEU A 435 17.63 5.00 4.14
C LEU A 435 16.59 4.44 5.11
N LYS A 436 16.57 3.11 5.29
CA LYS A 436 15.61 2.45 6.18
C LYS A 436 15.77 2.87 7.63
N LEU A 437 17.01 3.02 8.09
CA LEU A 437 17.30 3.49 9.45
C LEU A 437 16.88 4.95 9.62
N LEU A 438 17.25 5.81 8.69
CA LEU A 438 16.89 7.23 8.65
C LEU A 438 15.36 7.43 8.74
N MET A 439 14.60 6.71 7.92
CA MET A 439 13.15 6.82 7.88
C MET A 439 12.51 6.33 9.18
N SER A 440 13.01 5.24 9.74
CA SER A 440 12.49 4.70 11.01
C SER A 440 12.77 5.63 12.20
N ASP A 441 13.97 6.19 12.30
CA ASP A 441 14.39 6.97 13.45
C ASP A 441 13.86 8.42 13.40
N TYR A 442 13.77 9.02 12.19
CA TYR A 442 13.44 10.43 12.04
C TYR A 442 12.03 10.68 11.51
N VAL A 443 11.46 9.75 10.72
CA VAL A 443 10.19 9.94 9.99
C VAL A 443 9.16 8.85 10.35
N GLY A 444 9.30 8.27 11.53
CA GLY A 444 8.41 7.23 12.05
C GLY A 444 7.08 7.75 12.57
N ILE A 445 6.58 7.13 13.67
CA ILE A 445 5.28 7.41 14.26
C ILE A 445 5.20 8.84 14.84
N VAL A 446 6.25 9.26 15.54
CA VAL A 446 6.37 10.60 16.16
C VAL A 446 7.46 11.37 15.46
N ARG A 447 7.12 12.54 14.94
CA ARG A 447 7.97 13.42 14.13
C ARG A 447 8.18 14.78 14.82
N ASN A 448 9.19 15.53 14.38
CA ASN A 448 9.38 16.95 14.66
C ASN A 448 10.16 17.61 13.52
N ASN A 449 10.14 18.94 13.46
CA ASN A 449 10.74 19.69 12.35
C ASN A 449 12.25 19.46 12.22
N GLU A 450 12.98 19.37 13.33
CA GLU A 450 14.43 19.13 13.31
C GLU A 450 14.78 17.76 12.69
N ARG A 451 14.01 16.73 13.05
CA ARG A 451 14.19 15.38 12.47
C ARG A 451 13.85 15.36 10.99
N LEU A 452 12.74 16.01 10.57
CA LEU A 452 12.34 16.11 9.16
C LEU A 452 13.39 16.85 8.34
N TYR A 453 13.91 17.97 8.84
CA TYR A 453 14.99 18.71 8.18
C TYR A 453 16.26 17.86 8.01
N ARG A 454 16.70 17.14 9.04
CA ARG A 454 17.86 16.25 8.97
C ARG A 454 17.63 15.09 8.01
N ALA A 455 16.44 14.51 8.00
CA ALA A 455 16.06 13.47 7.09
C ALA A 455 16.15 13.94 5.64
N MET A 456 15.60 15.11 5.33
CA MET A 456 15.64 15.71 3.99
C MET A 456 17.08 15.86 3.49
N LYS A 457 17.97 16.44 4.31
CA LYS A 457 19.39 16.64 3.94
C LYS A 457 20.12 15.34 3.60
N ARG A 458 19.83 14.26 4.31
CA ARG A 458 20.43 12.95 4.05
C ARG A 458 19.84 12.27 2.83
N ILE A 459 18.53 12.43 2.61
CA ILE A 459 17.85 11.93 1.42
C ILE A 459 18.38 12.62 0.16
N ASP A 460 18.63 13.94 0.21
CA ASP A 460 19.24 14.68 -0.92
C ASP A 460 20.61 14.10 -1.28
N LEU A 461 21.46 13.80 -0.29
CA LEU A 461 22.76 13.19 -0.52
C LEU A 461 22.65 11.77 -1.12
N LEU A 462 21.78 10.93 -0.53
CA LEU A 462 21.53 9.58 -1.05
C LEU A 462 20.99 9.61 -2.49
N TYR A 463 20.16 10.61 -2.80
CA TYR A 463 19.66 10.82 -4.15
C TYR A 463 20.78 11.14 -5.13
N GLU A 464 21.64 12.12 -4.83
CA GLU A 464 22.77 12.51 -5.69
C GLU A 464 23.72 11.32 -5.95
N GLU A 465 24.08 10.57 -4.91
CA GLU A 465 24.95 9.41 -5.02
C GLU A 465 24.32 8.29 -5.85
N THR A 466 23.01 8.05 -5.66
CA THR A 466 22.28 6.98 -6.35
C THR A 466 22.05 7.33 -7.82
N GLU A 467 21.70 8.57 -8.16
CA GLU A 467 21.55 9.01 -9.56
C GLU A 467 22.92 8.94 -10.28
N ALA A 468 24.00 9.40 -9.64
CA ALA A 468 25.35 9.28 -10.21
C ALA A 468 25.77 7.82 -10.45
N LEU A 469 25.36 6.90 -9.58
CA LEU A 469 25.59 5.47 -9.77
C LEU A 469 24.71 4.92 -10.91
N TYR A 470 23.43 5.30 -10.96
CA TYR A 470 22.48 4.88 -11.98
C TYR A 470 22.91 5.28 -13.39
N GLU A 471 23.44 6.48 -13.57
CA GLU A 471 23.95 6.97 -14.87
C GLU A 471 25.19 6.21 -15.38
N LYS A 472 26.02 5.70 -14.46
CA LYS A 472 27.30 5.05 -14.80
C LYS A 472 27.22 3.54 -14.92
N THR A 473 26.17 2.93 -14.35
CA THR A 473 26.11 1.46 -14.25
C THR A 473 24.93 0.87 -15.02
N SER A 474 25.08 -0.38 -15.42
CA SER A 474 23.96 -1.13 -15.97
C SER A 474 22.84 -1.28 -14.93
N VAL A 475 21.62 -1.19 -15.40
CA VAL A 475 20.42 -1.24 -14.57
C VAL A 475 20.29 -2.59 -13.88
N SER A 476 20.03 -2.57 -12.57
CA SER A 476 19.70 -3.75 -11.78
C SER A 476 18.47 -3.51 -10.93
N PRO A 477 17.69 -4.56 -10.56
CA PRO A 477 16.51 -4.39 -9.70
C PRO A 477 16.84 -3.67 -8.39
N GLN A 478 17.94 -4.04 -7.74
CA GLN A 478 18.35 -3.47 -6.46
C GLN A 478 18.65 -1.97 -6.55
N LEU A 479 19.29 -1.54 -7.63
CA LEU A 479 19.58 -0.12 -7.87
C LEU A 479 18.28 0.65 -8.16
N CYS A 480 17.36 0.08 -8.95
CA CYS A 480 16.08 0.69 -9.26
C CYS A 480 15.18 0.77 -8.03
N GLU A 481 15.13 -0.28 -7.20
CA GLU A 481 14.40 -0.27 -5.94
C GLU A 481 14.96 0.78 -4.97
N LEU A 482 16.28 0.91 -4.84
CA LEU A 482 16.90 1.97 -4.04
C LEU A 482 16.48 3.35 -4.55
N ARG A 483 16.58 3.59 -5.86
CA ARG A 483 16.15 4.84 -6.51
C ARG A 483 14.68 5.16 -6.24
N ASN A 484 13.81 4.16 -6.33
CA ASN A 484 12.38 4.29 -6.04
C ASN A 484 12.13 4.59 -4.56
N MET A 485 12.77 3.85 -3.65
CA MET A 485 12.64 4.08 -2.21
C MET A 485 13.14 5.47 -1.78
N ILE A 486 14.22 5.98 -2.35
CA ILE A 486 14.71 7.35 -2.09
C ILE A 486 13.67 8.38 -2.55
N THR A 487 13.08 8.20 -3.73
CA THR A 487 12.01 9.08 -4.24
C THR A 487 10.80 9.07 -3.31
N VAL A 488 10.36 7.89 -2.87
CA VAL A 488 9.24 7.74 -1.93
C VAL A 488 9.55 8.38 -0.57
N ALA A 489 10.75 8.15 -0.03
CA ALA A 489 11.19 8.76 1.22
C ALA A 489 11.19 10.29 1.13
N TYR A 490 11.71 10.85 0.03
CA TYR A 490 11.62 12.29 -0.25
C TYR A 490 10.18 12.80 -0.21
N LEU A 491 9.26 12.12 -0.88
CA LEU A 491 7.84 12.49 -0.92
C LEU A 491 7.18 12.44 0.46
N ILE A 492 7.48 11.41 1.26
CA ILE A 492 6.98 11.29 2.63
C ILE A 492 7.47 12.45 3.49
N VAL A 493 8.77 12.73 3.47
CA VAL A 493 9.37 13.81 4.28
C VAL A 493 8.86 15.18 3.81
N LYS A 494 8.75 15.38 2.49
CA LYS A 494 8.26 16.64 1.91
C LYS A 494 6.82 16.93 2.29
N CYS A 495 5.93 15.94 2.20
CA CYS A 495 4.54 16.08 2.65
C CYS A 495 4.48 16.30 4.19
N ALA A 496 5.27 15.57 4.96
CA ALA A 496 5.33 15.72 6.41
C ALA A 496 5.82 17.12 6.86
N ASP A 497 6.77 17.70 6.15
CA ASP A 497 7.29 19.05 6.39
C ASP A 497 6.26 20.15 6.04
N PHE A 498 5.48 19.95 4.98
CA PHE A 498 4.41 20.87 4.61
C PHE A 498 3.20 20.83 5.55
N ARG A 499 2.96 19.70 6.23
CA ARG A 499 1.83 19.57 7.15
C ARG A 499 2.15 20.09 8.54
N GLN A 500 1.79 21.36 8.79
CA GLN A 500 2.01 22.04 10.06
C GLN A 500 0.84 21.82 11.04
N GLU A 501 0.48 20.56 11.25
CA GLU A 501 -0.55 20.11 12.19
C GLU A 501 -0.28 18.67 12.61
N SER A 502 -1.01 18.16 13.60
CA SER A 502 -1.10 16.74 13.90
C SER A 502 -2.51 16.25 13.58
N ARG A 503 -2.62 15.28 12.64
CA ARG A 503 -3.88 14.74 12.14
C ARG A 503 -3.71 13.27 11.74
N GLY A 504 -4.60 12.39 12.23
CA GLY A 504 -4.55 10.97 11.92
C GLY A 504 -3.18 10.36 12.17
N LEU A 505 -2.57 9.80 11.12
CA LEU A 505 -1.27 9.13 11.15
C LEU A 505 -0.07 10.10 11.21
N HIS A 506 -0.26 11.36 10.89
CA HIS A 506 0.80 12.36 10.99
C HIS A 506 0.77 13.03 12.37
N PHE A 507 1.77 12.75 13.20
CA PHE A 507 1.94 13.38 14.50
C PHE A 507 3.29 14.10 14.57
N ASN A 508 3.22 15.43 14.70
CA ASN A 508 4.39 16.32 14.83
C ASN A 508 4.37 17.04 16.18
N THR A 509 5.40 16.82 17.00
CA THR A 509 5.47 17.42 18.35
C THR A 509 5.58 18.94 18.34
N ASP A 510 6.06 19.54 17.24
CA ASP A 510 6.13 21.00 17.10
C ASP A 510 4.79 21.62 16.70
N TYR A 511 3.88 20.78 16.11
CA TYR A 511 2.52 21.15 15.73
C TYR A 511 1.51 20.12 16.29
N PRO A 512 1.34 20.03 17.64
CA PRO A 512 0.55 18.94 18.25
C PRO A 512 -0.96 19.06 18.04
N LYS A 513 -1.45 20.20 17.55
CA LYS A 513 -2.87 20.47 17.35
C LYS A 513 -3.27 20.28 15.89
N ARG A 514 -4.55 19.97 15.66
CA ARG A 514 -5.15 20.00 14.33
C ARG A 514 -5.28 21.44 13.83
N SER A 515 -5.05 21.64 12.53
CA SER A 515 -5.38 22.89 11.84
C SER A 515 -6.89 22.96 11.57
N GLU A 516 -7.46 24.17 11.60
CA GLU A 516 -8.83 24.41 11.14
C GLU A 516 -8.93 24.31 9.61
N MET A 517 -7.83 24.62 8.91
CA MET A 517 -7.76 24.46 7.45
C MET A 517 -7.42 23.02 7.12
N ILE A 518 -8.39 22.32 6.56
CA ILE A 518 -8.25 20.92 6.11
C ILE A 518 -7.89 20.94 4.62
N GLN A 519 -6.70 20.41 4.27
CA GLN A 519 -6.26 20.37 2.88
C GLN A 519 -5.39 19.14 2.59
N ASN A 520 -5.52 18.63 1.37
CA ASN A 520 -4.62 17.62 0.84
C ASN A 520 -3.30 18.26 0.39
N ILE A 521 -2.18 17.57 0.60
CA ILE A 521 -0.88 17.99 0.09
C ILE A 521 -0.63 17.25 -1.22
N VAL A 522 -0.51 18.01 -2.32
CA VAL A 522 -0.27 17.49 -3.66
C VAL A 522 1.08 17.99 -4.16
N LEU A 523 1.95 17.06 -4.59
CA LEU A 523 3.29 17.29 -5.10
C LEU A 523 3.39 17.05 -6.60
#